data_3ab31ed6d8f5f2799dd126be76aacc15
#
_entry.id   3ab31ed6d8f5f2799dd126be76aacc15
#
_cell.length_a   1.000
_cell.length_b   1.000
_cell.length_c   1.000
_cell.angle_alpha   90.00
_cell.angle_beta   90.00
_cell.angle_gamma   90.00
#
_symmetry.space_group_name_H-M   'P 1'
#
loop_
_entity.id
_entity.type
_entity.pdbx_description
1 polymer ?
#
loop_
_entity_poly.entity_id
_entity_poly.type
_entity_poly.pdbx_seq_one_letter_code
_entity_poly.pdbx_strand_id
1 'polypeptide(L)'
;MRKLFLSIAVVSLALFSCGQSEFEAEDIENNTATADQPKNTHKGPLGDVRFKDTSFMFGDVKDGEMVQHTYVFTNVGQAPLSISNVTAQCGCTTPEYTHEVIAPGKTGNVTATFNSSSRGGPAGILNEKSITVQFENSKTTEVILKFKANVIAPAGSVSEEELNGGSDEHAH
;
A
#
# COMPACT_ATOMS: atom_id res chain seq x y z
N MET A 1 -63.12 39.05 6.90
CA MET A 1 -62.71 40.14 7.80
C MET A 1 -61.21 40.30 7.55
N ARG A 2 -60.82 41.12 6.62
CA ARG A 2 -60.50 42.55 6.77
C ARG A 2 -59.40 42.81 7.79
N LYS A 3 -58.17 43.11 7.29
CA LYS A 3 -57.32 44.30 7.43
C LYS A 3 -55.90 43.91 6.94
N LEU A 4 -55.32 44.29 5.88
CA LEU A 4 -54.90 45.57 5.28
C LEU A 4 -54.17 46.50 6.27
N PHE A 5 -52.85 46.59 6.17
CA PHE A 5 -51.94 47.72 6.44
C PHE A 5 -50.60 47.34 5.77
N LEU A 6 -50.25 47.86 4.71
CA LEU A 6 -49.73 49.14 4.20
C LEU A 6 -48.51 49.69 4.93
N SER A 7 -47.43 49.78 4.14
CA SER A 7 -46.37 50.80 4.10
C SER A 7 -45.26 50.71 5.20
N ILE A 8 -44.01 50.66 4.79
CA ILE A 8 -43.15 51.84 4.56
C ILE A 8 -41.86 51.41 3.92
N ALA A 9 -41.54 52.00 2.78
CA ALA A 9 -40.23 52.00 2.15
C ALA A 9 -39.25 52.86 2.91
N VAL A 10 -38.05 52.38 3.19
CA VAL A 10 -36.89 53.24 3.45
C VAL A 10 -35.73 52.77 2.55
N VAL A 11 -35.52 53.58 1.57
CA VAL A 11 -34.32 53.62 0.74
C VAL A 11 -33.20 54.17 1.60
N SER A 12 -32.10 53.40 1.78
CA SER A 12 -30.84 53.96 2.25
C SER A 12 -29.73 53.48 1.32
N LEU A 13 -29.37 54.43 0.49
CA LEU A 13 -28.19 54.46 -0.36
C LEU A 13 -26.99 54.79 0.55
N ALA A 14 -26.01 53.89 0.67
CA ALA A 14 -24.72 54.23 1.27
C ALA A 14 -23.63 53.36 0.65
N LEU A 15 -22.98 53.91 -0.33
CA LEU A 15 -21.54 54.09 -0.49
C LEU A 15 -20.67 52.84 -0.47
N PHE A 16 -20.27 52.49 -1.64
CA PHE A 16 -19.07 51.80 -2.09
C PHE A 16 -17.86 52.26 -1.25
N SER A 17 -17.29 51.35 -0.45
CA SER A 17 -15.93 51.49 0.05
C SER A 17 -15.14 50.34 -0.51
N CYS A 18 -14.36 50.67 -1.52
CA CYS A 18 -13.29 49.84 -2.08
C CYS A 18 -12.17 49.77 -1.06
N GLY A 19 -12.06 48.69 -0.30
CA GLY A 19 -10.91 48.39 0.55
C GLY A 19 -9.89 47.57 -0.24
N GLN A 20 -8.87 48.23 -0.71
CA GLN A 20 -7.64 47.61 -1.14
C GLN A 20 -7.00 46.94 0.07
N SER A 21 -6.96 45.62 0.08
CA SER A 21 -6.08 44.88 0.98
C SER A 21 -4.69 44.85 0.36
N GLU A 22 -3.80 45.64 0.93
CA GLU A 22 -2.38 45.62 0.72
C GLU A 22 -1.86 44.21 0.92
N PHE A 23 -1.17 43.73 -0.10
CA PHE A 23 -0.41 42.49 -0.07
C PHE A 23 0.92 42.81 0.61
N GLU A 24 0.98 42.63 1.92
CA GLU A 24 2.25 42.68 2.62
C GLU A 24 3.07 41.45 2.28
N ALA A 25 4.18 41.69 1.60
CA ALA A 25 5.23 40.70 1.40
C ALA A 25 6.00 40.56 2.71
N GLU A 26 5.63 39.58 3.52
CA GLU A 26 6.47 39.19 4.66
C GLU A 26 7.49 38.12 4.23
N ASP A 27 8.72 38.52 4.42
CA ASP A 27 9.99 37.86 4.57
C ASP A 27 10.01 36.33 4.38
N ILE A 28 10.69 35.93 3.28
CA ILE A 28 11.23 34.59 3.12
C ILE A 28 12.42 34.45 4.08
N GLU A 29 12.17 34.07 5.30
CA GLU A 29 13.20 33.49 6.15
C GLU A 29 13.54 32.10 5.64
N ASN A 30 14.74 32.01 5.08
CA ASN A 30 15.40 30.78 4.68
C ASN A 30 15.66 29.90 5.93
N ASN A 31 14.70 29.07 6.29
CA ASN A 31 14.85 28.10 7.34
C ASN A 31 15.33 26.79 6.73
N THR A 32 16.62 26.53 6.89
CA THR A 32 17.27 25.24 6.59
C THR A 32 16.60 24.16 7.45
N ALA A 33 15.58 23.53 6.90
CA ALA A 33 14.85 22.47 7.60
C ALA A 33 15.60 21.16 7.49
N THR A 34 16.18 20.75 8.59
CA THR A 34 16.34 19.35 9.01
C THR A 34 15.09 18.57 8.61
N ALA A 35 15.28 17.43 7.91
CA ALA A 35 14.22 16.54 7.49
C ALA A 35 13.53 15.92 8.71
N ASP A 36 12.59 16.63 9.30
CA ASP A 36 11.58 16.10 10.18
C ASP A 36 10.46 15.53 9.31
N GLN A 37 10.25 14.22 9.41
CA GLN A 37 9.08 13.58 8.84
C GLN A 37 7.81 14.27 9.35
N PRO A 38 6.82 14.56 8.50
CA PRO A 38 5.59 15.18 8.95
C PRO A 38 4.91 14.23 9.94
N LYS A 39 4.95 14.57 11.23
CA LYS A 39 4.06 13.99 12.23
C LYS A 39 2.65 14.28 11.79
N ASN A 40 1.96 13.26 11.32
CA ASN A 40 0.56 13.30 10.90
C ASN A 40 -0.31 13.57 12.14
N THR A 41 -0.46 14.84 12.52
CA THR A 41 -1.33 15.28 13.61
C THR A 41 -2.78 15.37 13.13
N HIS A 42 -3.37 14.25 12.73
CA HIS A 42 -4.80 14.16 12.47
C HIS A 42 -5.56 14.29 13.81
N LYS A 43 -6.20 15.41 14.00
CA LYS A 43 -7.03 15.74 15.18
C LYS A 43 -8.45 15.14 15.12
N GLY A 44 -8.72 14.21 14.21
CA GLY A 44 -10.04 13.62 13.97
C GLY A 44 -10.08 12.11 14.23
N PRO A 45 -11.25 11.48 14.06
CA PRO A 45 -11.38 10.04 14.09
C PRO A 45 -10.55 9.45 12.94
N LEU A 46 -9.88 8.33 13.22
CA LEU A 46 -9.07 7.59 12.25
C LEU A 46 -9.75 6.28 11.86
N GLY A 47 -9.46 5.81 10.66
CA GLY A 47 -9.65 4.42 10.27
C GLY A 47 -8.78 3.49 11.11
N ASP A 48 -8.98 2.21 10.96
CA ASP A 48 -8.10 1.15 11.49
C ASP A 48 -8.30 -0.11 10.68
N VAL A 49 -7.27 -0.96 10.57
CA VAL A 49 -7.33 -2.14 9.72
C VAL A 49 -7.25 -3.42 10.54
N ARG A 50 -8.07 -4.40 10.15
CA ARG A 50 -7.99 -5.77 10.65
C ARG A 50 -7.97 -6.72 9.47
N PHE A 51 -6.84 -7.37 9.24
CA PHE A 51 -6.72 -8.44 8.26
C PHE A 51 -7.35 -9.72 8.77
N LYS A 52 -7.96 -10.49 7.87
CA LYS A 52 -8.45 -11.84 8.16
C LYS A 52 -7.27 -12.78 8.44
N ASP A 53 -6.24 -12.68 7.62
CA ASP A 53 -4.96 -13.37 7.75
C ASP A 53 -3.85 -12.42 7.25
N THR A 54 -2.64 -12.57 7.79
CA THR A 54 -1.43 -11.83 7.39
C THR A 54 -0.33 -12.76 6.88
N SER A 55 -0.58 -14.06 6.87
CA SER A 55 0.33 -15.08 6.37
C SER A 55 -0.42 -16.16 5.62
N PHE A 56 0.20 -16.69 4.56
CA PHE A 56 -0.36 -17.75 3.74
C PHE A 56 0.70 -18.78 3.33
N MET A 57 0.31 -20.05 3.18
CA MET A 57 1.19 -21.11 2.68
C MET A 57 0.57 -21.71 1.41
N PHE A 58 1.29 -21.57 0.29
CA PHE A 58 0.88 -22.16 -0.98
C PHE A 58 1.09 -23.69 -1.03
N GLY A 59 1.98 -24.21 -0.14
CA GLY A 59 2.40 -25.60 -0.23
C GLY A 59 3.43 -25.81 -1.36
N ASP A 60 3.35 -26.96 -2.01
CA ASP A 60 4.21 -27.33 -3.13
C ASP A 60 3.76 -26.63 -4.42
N VAL A 61 4.69 -25.93 -5.06
CA VAL A 61 4.49 -25.16 -6.30
C VAL A 61 5.54 -25.64 -7.31
N LYS A 62 5.15 -25.82 -8.56
CA LYS A 62 6.11 -26.17 -9.62
C LYS A 62 6.94 -24.95 -10.01
N ASP A 63 8.24 -25.15 -10.28
CA ASP A 63 9.08 -24.08 -10.82
C ASP A 63 8.50 -23.56 -12.14
N GLY A 64 8.35 -22.25 -12.27
CA GLY A 64 7.72 -21.58 -13.40
C GLY A 64 6.21 -21.37 -13.25
N GLU A 65 5.58 -21.91 -12.21
CA GLU A 65 4.16 -21.69 -11.94
C GLU A 65 3.92 -20.30 -11.33
N MET A 66 2.82 -19.67 -11.72
CA MET A 66 2.32 -18.43 -11.08
C MET A 66 1.21 -18.78 -10.12
N VAL A 67 1.39 -18.45 -8.83
CA VAL A 67 0.39 -18.67 -7.80
C VAL A 67 -0.05 -17.35 -7.19
N GLN A 68 -1.30 -17.29 -6.72
CA GLN A 68 -1.92 -16.05 -6.25
C GLN A 68 -2.67 -16.27 -4.96
N HIS A 69 -2.57 -15.31 -4.03
CA HIS A 69 -3.38 -15.25 -2.82
C HIS A 69 -3.88 -13.83 -2.56
N THR A 70 -5.13 -13.72 -2.11
CA THR A 70 -5.76 -12.45 -1.78
C THR A 70 -5.94 -12.31 -0.27
N TYR A 71 -5.26 -11.35 0.32
CA TYR A 71 -5.44 -10.93 1.71
C TYR A 71 -6.58 -9.93 1.79
N VAL A 72 -7.56 -10.23 2.65
CA VAL A 72 -8.73 -9.37 2.85
C VAL A 72 -8.62 -8.71 4.22
N PHE A 73 -8.90 -7.41 4.28
CA PHE A 73 -9.00 -6.67 5.53
C PHE A 73 -10.30 -5.90 5.62
N THR A 74 -10.67 -5.52 6.84
CA THR A 74 -11.85 -4.69 7.14
C THR A 74 -11.36 -3.41 7.81
N ASN A 75 -11.92 -2.26 7.41
CA ASN A 75 -11.79 -1.03 8.16
C ASN A 75 -12.65 -1.12 9.43
N VAL A 76 -11.99 -1.35 10.56
CA VAL A 76 -12.63 -1.46 11.89
C VAL A 76 -12.60 -0.12 12.65
N GLY A 77 -12.08 0.93 12.03
CA GLY A 77 -12.01 2.29 12.60
C GLY A 77 -13.31 3.08 12.43
N GLN A 78 -13.25 4.35 12.77
CA GLN A 78 -14.40 5.27 12.76
C GLN A 78 -14.38 6.24 11.58
N ALA A 79 -13.30 6.29 10.81
CA ALA A 79 -13.16 7.14 9.63
C ALA A 79 -12.76 6.33 8.39
N PRO A 80 -13.02 6.84 7.18
CA PRO A 80 -12.50 6.26 5.96
C PRO A 80 -10.97 6.24 5.94
N LEU A 81 -10.39 5.20 5.35
CA LEU A 81 -8.96 5.05 5.13
C LEU A 81 -8.67 4.66 3.67
N SER A 82 -7.43 4.76 3.24
CA SER A 82 -6.96 4.27 1.94
C SER A 82 -5.61 3.56 2.08
N ILE A 83 -5.30 2.71 1.10
CA ILE A 83 -3.95 2.18 0.92
C ILE A 83 -3.14 3.26 0.19
N SER A 84 -2.04 3.71 0.77
CA SER A 84 -1.15 4.71 0.16
C SER A 84 -0.06 4.08 -0.69
N ASN A 85 0.43 2.91 -0.27
CA ASN A 85 1.48 2.21 -0.99
C ASN A 85 1.49 0.71 -0.69
N VAL A 86 1.93 -0.10 -1.66
CA VAL A 86 2.15 -1.53 -1.50
C VAL A 86 3.47 -1.89 -2.16
N THR A 87 4.40 -2.47 -1.38
CA THR A 87 5.74 -2.82 -1.86
C THR A 87 6.04 -4.29 -1.60
N ALA A 88 6.40 -5.03 -2.63
CA ALA A 88 6.90 -6.39 -2.50
C ALA A 88 8.41 -6.41 -2.25
N GLN A 89 8.89 -7.36 -1.45
CA GLN A 89 10.31 -7.53 -1.13
C GLN A 89 11.18 -7.85 -2.35
N CYS A 90 10.61 -8.46 -3.41
CA CYS A 90 11.34 -8.84 -4.63
C CYS A 90 10.48 -8.61 -5.88
N GLY A 91 11.13 -8.46 -7.04
CA GLY A 91 10.45 -8.40 -8.33
C GLY A 91 9.74 -9.70 -8.77
N CYS A 92 9.85 -10.77 -7.97
CA CYS A 92 9.16 -12.04 -8.18
C CYS A 92 7.72 -12.05 -7.66
N THR A 93 7.30 -10.98 -7.00
CA THR A 93 5.96 -10.81 -6.44
C THR A 93 5.37 -9.51 -6.95
N THR A 94 4.21 -9.61 -7.59
CA THR A 94 3.46 -8.45 -8.08
C THR A 94 2.23 -8.27 -7.21
N PRO A 95 2.13 -7.18 -6.42
CA PRO A 95 0.95 -6.89 -5.63
C PRO A 95 -0.08 -6.10 -6.45
N GLU A 96 -1.35 -6.42 -6.26
CA GLU A 96 -2.51 -5.64 -6.67
C GLU A 96 -3.34 -5.32 -5.43
N TYR A 97 -4.02 -4.17 -5.36
CA TYR A 97 -4.74 -3.77 -4.16
C TYR A 97 -5.92 -2.84 -4.45
N THR A 98 -6.79 -2.68 -3.46
CA THR A 98 -7.92 -1.74 -3.51
C THR A 98 -7.41 -0.30 -3.52
N HIS A 99 -7.69 0.44 -4.59
CA HIS A 99 -7.31 1.86 -4.75
C HIS A 99 -8.36 2.83 -4.20
N GLU A 100 -9.58 2.37 -4.00
CA GLU A 100 -10.69 3.19 -3.51
C GLU A 100 -10.57 3.45 -2.02
N VAL A 101 -11.20 4.53 -1.57
CA VAL A 101 -11.34 4.85 -0.15
C VAL A 101 -12.27 3.85 0.51
N ILE A 102 -11.82 3.26 1.63
CA ILE A 102 -12.51 2.20 2.35
C ILE A 102 -13.21 2.80 3.57
N ALA A 103 -14.54 2.90 3.50
CA ALA A 103 -15.37 3.42 4.58
C ALA A 103 -15.38 2.48 5.81
N PRO A 104 -15.73 2.97 7.01
CA PRO A 104 -15.91 2.15 8.20
C PRO A 104 -16.80 0.93 7.95
N GLY A 105 -16.37 -0.25 8.41
CA GLY A 105 -17.05 -1.53 8.22
C GLY A 105 -16.94 -2.14 6.82
N LYS A 106 -16.32 -1.47 5.86
CA LYS A 106 -16.08 -2.01 4.51
C LYS A 106 -14.75 -2.74 4.42
N THR A 107 -14.63 -3.58 3.41
CA THR A 107 -13.44 -4.40 3.15
C THR A 107 -12.61 -3.86 2.02
N GLY A 108 -11.30 -4.06 2.11
CA GLY A 108 -10.34 -3.92 1.03
C GLY A 108 -9.54 -5.21 0.87
N ASN A 109 -8.74 -5.28 -0.17
CA ASN A 109 -7.91 -6.45 -0.46
C ASN A 109 -6.52 -6.06 -0.94
N VAL A 110 -5.58 -6.99 -0.75
CA VAL A 110 -4.25 -6.99 -1.37
C VAL A 110 -4.01 -8.37 -1.94
N THR A 111 -3.82 -8.47 -3.23
CA THR A 111 -3.56 -9.72 -3.94
C THR A 111 -2.08 -9.83 -4.27
N ALA A 112 -1.45 -10.92 -3.85
CA ALA A 112 -0.06 -11.25 -4.14
C ALA A 112 0.02 -12.28 -5.25
N THR A 113 0.63 -11.94 -6.37
CA THR A 113 0.94 -12.87 -7.46
C THR A 113 2.44 -13.20 -7.40
N PHE A 114 2.78 -14.46 -7.15
CA PHE A 114 4.15 -14.94 -7.07
C PHE A 114 4.52 -15.74 -8.31
N ASN A 115 5.60 -15.34 -8.96
CA ASN A 115 6.24 -16.08 -10.06
C ASN A 115 7.36 -16.93 -9.49
N SER A 116 7.21 -18.25 -9.56
CA SER A 116 8.15 -19.21 -9.01
C SER A 116 9.33 -19.56 -9.92
N SER A 117 9.41 -18.98 -11.13
CA SER A 117 10.46 -19.28 -12.12
C SER A 117 11.87 -19.12 -11.55
N SER A 118 12.68 -20.15 -11.75
CA SER A 118 14.09 -20.21 -11.26
C SER A 118 14.22 -20.09 -9.75
N ARG A 119 13.24 -20.62 -8.98
CA ARG A 119 13.22 -20.56 -7.51
C ARG A 119 13.08 -21.92 -6.86
N GLY A 120 13.04 -22.97 -7.66
CA GLY A 120 12.90 -24.34 -7.22
C GLY A 120 14.19 -25.13 -7.19
N GLY A 121 14.10 -26.31 -6.62
CA GLY A 121 15.14 -27.32 -6.60
C GLY A 121 14.52 -28.72 -6.64
N PRO A 122 15.33 -29.79 -6.89
CA PRO A 122 14.83 -31.17 -7.03
C PRO A 122 14.11 -31.67 -5.77
N ALA A 123 14.57 -31.23 -4.59
CA ALA A 123 13.96 -31.57 -3.29
C ALA A 123 12.97 -30.51 -2.78
N GLY A 124 12.70 -29.48 -3.60
CA GLY A 124 11.96 -28.31 -3.20
C GLY A 124 12.81 -27.27 -2.48
N ILE A 125 12.54 -25.98 -2.74
CA ILE A 125 13.16 -24.85 -2.03
C ILE A 125 12.05 -24.04 -1.41
N LEU A 126 12.08 -23.88 -0.08
CA LEU A 126 11.12 -23.04 0.62
C LEU A 126 11.42 -21.55 0.38
N ASN A 127 10.52 -20.89 -0.32
CA ASN A 127 10.53 -19.46 -0.56
C ASN A 127 9.61 -18.76 0.44
N GLU A 128 10.14 -17.81 1.21
CA GLU A 128 9.36 -16.91 2.04
C GLU A 128 9.45 -15.49 1.47
N LYS A 129 8.31 -14.83 1.31
CA LYS A 129 8.20 -13.49 0.72
C LYS A 129 7.31 -12.62 1.59
N SER A 130 7.57 -11.31 1.53
CA SER A 130 6.77 -10.32 2.24
C SER A 130 6.33 -9.19 1.32
N ILE A 131 5.19 -8.59 1.70
CA ILE A 131 4.59 -7.41 1.08
C ILE A 131 4.30 -6.44 2.20
N THR A 132 4.81 -5.22 2.09
CA THR A 132 4.53 -4.13 3.00
C THR A 132 3.38 -3.31 2.45
N VAL A 133 2.32 -3.15 3.25
CA VAL A 133 1.13 -2.36 2.92
C VAL A 133 1.09 -1.14 3.82
N GLN A 134 1.05 0.05 3.23
CA GLN A 134 0.98 1.32 3.95
C GLN A 134 -0.41 1.96 3.80
N PHE A 135 -0.91 2.54 4.89
CA PHE A 135 -2.24 3.10 4.97
C PHE A 135 -2.20 4.59 5.32
N GLU A 136 -3.11 5.33 4.72
CA GLU A 136 -3.40 6.73 5.08
C GLU A 136 -4.70 6.82 5.88
N ASN A 137 -4.76 7.84 6.75
CA ASN A 137 -5.88 8.10 7.65
C ASN A 137 -6.24 6.90 8.53
N SER A 138 -5.24 6.13 8.96
CA SER A 138 -5.39 4.92 9.77
C SER A 138 -4.53 4.99 11.04
N LYS A 139 -5.01 4.38 12.14
CA LYS A 139 -4.21 4.17 13.36
C LYS A 139 -3.06 3.20 13.09
N THR A 140 -3.34 2.15 12.34
CA THR A 140 -2.34 1.21 11.84
C THR A 140 -1.84 1.75 10.50
N THR A 141 -0.61 2.27 10.49
CA THR A 141 -0.02 2.90 9.29
C THR A 141 0.66 1.92 8.35
N GLU A 142 1.06 0.74 8.86
CA GLU A 142 1.75 -0.27 8.09
C GLU A 142 1.40 -1.69 8.55
N VAL A 143 1.27 -2.62 7.60
CA VAL A 143 1.10 -4.06 7.85
C VAL A 143 2.00 -4.84 6.91
N ILE A 144 2.69 -5.86 7.44
CA ILE A 144 3.50 -6.80 6.64
C ILE A 144 2.72 -8.09 6.43
N LEU A 145 2.42 -8.39 5.16
CA LEU A 145 1.84 -9.63 4.71
C LEU A 145 2.95 -10.59 4.29
N LYS A 146 2.79 -11.88 4.57
CA LYS A 146 3.80 -12.90 4.26
C LYS A 146 3.17 -14.10 3.58
N PHE A 147 3.92 -14.72 2.67
CA PHE A 147 3.57 -16.05 2.17
C PHE A 147 4.81 -16.95 2.06
N LYS A 148 4.53 -18.25 2.01
CA LYS A 148 5.55 -19.29 1.81
C LYS A 148 5.11 -20.21 0.67
N ALA A 149 6.08 -20.63 -0.14
CA ALA A 149 5.90 -21.61 -1.21
C ALA A 149 7.11 -22.54 -1.26
N ASN A 150 6.88 -23.85 -1.28
CA ASN A 150 7.92 -24.83 -1.53
C ASN A 150 8.00 -25.08 -3.04
N VAL A 151 9.02 -24.50 -3.71
CA VAL A 151 9.12 -24.56 -5.16
C VAL A 151 9.95 -25.77 -5.58
N ILE A 152 9.34 -26.66 -6.37
CA ILE A 152 9.92 -27.92 -6.83
C ILE A 152 10.28 -27.80 -8.31
N ALA A 153 11.57 -27.92 -8.65
CA ALA A 153 12.03 -27.99 -10.02
C ALA A 153 11.78 -29.40 -10.59
N PRO A 154 11.45 -29.53 -11.91
CA PRO A 154 11.33 -30.83 -12.53
C PRO A 154 12.67 -31.61 -12.45
N ALA A 155 12.56 -32.90 -12.21
CA ALA A 155 13.74 -33.81 -12.25
C ALA A 155 14.42 -33.72 -13.62
N GLY A 156 15.67 -33.26 -13.67
CA GLY A 156 16.42 -33.05 -14.91
C GLY A 156 16.78 -31.61 -15.24
N SER A 157 16.41 -30.63 -14.42
CA SER A 157 16.78 -29.21 -14.57
C SER A 157 18.14 -28.85 -13.93
N VAL A 158 18.96 -29.85 -13.57
CA VAL A 158 20.38 -29.63 -13.27
C VAL A 158 21.08 -29.34 -14.59
N SER A 159 21.56 -28.13 -14.77
CA SER A 159 22.38 -27.75 -15.92
C SER A 159 23.55 -28.73 -16.04
N GLU A 160 23.77 -29.28 -17.26
CA GLU A 160 24.87 -30.21 -17.58
C GLU A 160 26.27 -29.60 -17.37
N GLU A 161 26.36 -28.39 -16.78
CA GLU A 161 27.62 -27.70 -16.53
C GLU A 161 28.41 -28.23 -15.32
N GLU A 162 27.80 -28.98 -14.41
CA GLU A 162 28.52 -29.53 -13.24
C GLU A 162 29.13 -30.91 -13.46
N LEU A 163 28.90 -31.57 -14.61
CA LEU A 163 29.40 -32.90 -14.89
C LEU A 163 30.74 -32.94 -15.68
N ASN A 164 31.29 -31.77 -16.08
CA ASN A 164 32.51 -31.73 -16.89
C ASN A 164 33.69 -31.02 -16.21
N GLY A 165 33.74 -31.00 -14.90
CA GLY A 165 34.84 -30.46 -14.10
C GLY A 165 35.63 -31.54 -13.38
N GLY A 166 36.46 -32.34 -14.10
CA GLY A 166 37.32 -33.25 -13.35
C GLY A 166 37.95 -34.37 -14.16
N SER A 167 38.89 -34.08 -15.02
CA SER A 167 39.99 -35.00 -15.28
C SER A 167 41.10 -34.32 -16.11
N ASP A 168 41.91 -33.54 -15.47
CA ASP A 168 43.26 -33.27 -15.92
C ASP A 168 44.22 -34.01 -15.00
N GLU A 169 44.39 -35.26 -15.36
CA GLU A 169 45.48 -36.12 -14.89
C GLU A 169 46.77 -35.64 -15.55
N HIS A 170 47.59 -34.87 -14.83
CA HIS A 170 48.97 -34.63 -15.22
C HIS A 170 49.84 -35.78 -14.70
N ALA A 171 50.09 -36.73 -15.60
CA ALA A 171 51.25 -37.63 -15.53
C ALA A 171 52.50 -36.87 -15.99
N HIS A 172 53.46 -36.68 -15.10
CA HIS A 172 54.91 -36.73 -15.30
C HIS A 172 55.61 -36.85 -13.94
#